data_53e2bc975214345fee6520f46fbcc98b
#
_entry.id   53e2bc975214345fee6520f46fbcc98b
#
_cell.length_a   1.000
_cell.length_b   1.000
_cell.length_c   1.000
_cell.angle_alpha   90.00
_cell.angle_beta   90.00
_cell.angle_gamma   90.00
#
_symmetry.space_group_name_H-M   'P 1'
#
loop_
_entity.id
_entity.type
_entity.pdbx_description
1 polymer ?
#
loop_
_entity_poly.entity_id
_entity_poly.type
_entity_poly.pdbx_seq_one_letter_code
_entity_poly.pdbx_strand_id
1 'polypeptide(L)'
;MTEIPKEEMLLKCPSTCAGCGSLLALRYILKAAGKDTVLVIPACCNSVIQGVYPYMLHTVPVYNIAFAAAAACASGMSEALRAKGQKTNVIVYAGDGGTADIGIQALSGALERGEDFLYICYDNEAYGNTGMQRSGATPLGAITTTTPNGKRVVKKDLDRIIEAHNLPYQATACASYPADIYNKVKKALSIPGPKF
;
A
#
# COMPACT_ATOMS: atom_id res chain seq x y z
N MET A 1 -12.85 13.71 18.47
CA MET A 1 -11.92 13.57 17.33
C MET A 1 -10.63 12.95 17.85
N THR A 2 -10.14 11.89 17.23
CA THR A 2 -8.88 11.26 17.67
C THR A 2 -7.73 12.23 17.38
N GLU A 3 -6.92 12.55 18.38
CA GLU A 3 -5.78 13.44 18.19
C GLU A 3 -4.70 12.70 17.39
N ILE A 4 -4.28 13.31 16.27
CA ILE A 4 -3.22 12.75 15.40
C ILE A 4 -1.87 13.12 16.00
N PRO A 5 -0.96 12.14 16.23
CA PRO A 5 0.37 12.41 16.80
C PRO A 5 1.15 13.45 15.98
N LYS A 6 1.81 14.38 16.68
CA LYS A 6 2.67 15.40 16.04
C LYS A 6 3.98 14.80 15.55
N GLU A 7 4.43 13.69 16.15
CA GLU A 7 5.66 13.00 15.76
C GLU A 7 5.63 12.59 14.29
N GLU A 8 6.73 12.86 13.58
CA GLU A 8 6.88 12.48 12.18
C GLU A 8 7.63 11.15 12.06
N MET A 9 7.04 10.27 11.23
CA MET A 9 7.59 8.95 10.93
C MET A 9 8.28 8.91 9.57
N LEU A 10 8.28 10.03 8.85
CA LEU A 10 8.98 10.21 7.58
C LEU A 10 10.02 11.31 7.72
N LEU A 11 11.20 11.06 7.19
CA LEU A 11 12.28 12.03 7.07
C LEU A 11 12.11 12.90 5.81
N LYS A 12 13.05 13.76 5.51
CA LYS A 12 13.04 14.55 4.27
C LYS A 12 13.15 13.64 3.05
N CYS A 13 12.29 13.83 2.07
CA CYS A 13 12.29 13.05 0.83
C CYS A 13 12.63 13.94 -0.37
N PRO A 14 13.78 13.73 -1.01
CA PRO A 14 14.20 14.51 -2.19
C PRO A 14 13.59 14.01 -3.50
N SER A 15 12.95 12.84 -3.54
CA SER A 15 12.62 12.11 -4.78
C SER A 15 11.13 11.85 -4.96
N THR A 16 10.27 12.81 -4.60
CA THR A 16 8.82 12.71 -4.84
C THR A 16 8.33 13.71 -5.87
N CYS A 17 7.21 13.40 -6.51
CA CYS A 17 6.44 14.39 -7.24
C CYS A 17 5.93 15.48 -6.30
N ALA A 18 5.86 16.72 -6.75
CA ALA A 18 5.24 17.80 -6.00
C ALA A 18 3.76 17.46 -5.72
N GLY A 19 3.35 17.56 -4.45
CA GLY A 19 1.97 17.22 -4.05
C GLY A 19 1.61 15.74 -4.10
N CYS A 20 2.58 14.82 -4.01
CA CYS A 20 2.36 13.37 -4.08
C CYS A 20 1.34 12.88 -3.03
N GLY A 21 0.16 12.45 -3.49
CA GLY A 21 -0.90 11.91 -2.62
C GLY A 21 -0.49 10.60 -1.92
N SER A 22 0.31 9.76 -2.59
CA SER A 22 0.83 8.52 -1.98
C SER A 22 1.73 8.83 -0.78
N LEU A 23 2.64 9.81 -0.88
CA LEU A 23 3.50 10.19 0.23
C LEU A 23 2.69 10.82 1.39
N LEU A 24 1.70 11.64 1.06
CA LEU A 24 0.80 12.21 2.06
C LEU A 24 0.03 11.12 2.81
N ALA A 25 -0.53 10.15 2.09
CA ALA A 25 -1.21 9.01 2.68
C ALA A 25 -0.27 8.20 3.59
N LEU A 26 0.93 7.86 3.11
CA LEU A 26 1.92 7.09 3.88
C LEU A 26 2.29 7.78 5.20
N ARG A 27 2.39 9.10 5.21
CA ARG A 27 2.65 9.88 6.42
C ARG A 27 1.61 9.61 7.51
N TYR A 28 0.32 9.62 7.16
CA TYR A 28 -0.77 9.38 8.12
C TYR A 28 -0.97 7.91 8.44
N ILE A 29 -0.67 7.02 7.51
CA ILE A 29 -0.62 5.57 7.75
C ILE A 29 0.40 5.27 8.85
N LEU A 30 1.63 5.77 8.73
CA LEU A 30 2.68 5.53 9.72
C LEU A 30 2.40 6.21 11.06
N LYS A 31 1.79 7.41 11.07
CA LYS A 31 1.33 8.03 12.32
C LYS A 31 0.28 7.19 13.04
N ALA A 32 -0.57 6.48 12.30
CA ALA A 32 -1.57 5.58 12.88
C ALA A 32 -0.97 4.25 13.36
N ALA A 33 0.00 3.73 12.63
CA ALA A 33 0.62 2.43 12.89
C ALA A 33 1.69 2.49 14.00
N GLY A 34 2.41 3.60 14.11
CA GLY A 34 3.46 3.76 15.11
C GLY A 34 4.78 3.07 14.75
N LYS A 35 5.72 3.07 15.71
CA LYS A 35 7.10 2.58 15.50
C LYS A 35 7.21 1.07 15.37
N ASP A 36 6.31 0.32 16.02
CA ASP A 36 6.30 -1.15 15.96
C ASP A 36 5.65 -1.63 14.66
N THR A 37 6.22 -1.20 13.56
CA THR A 37 5.70 -1.45 12.20
C THR A 37 6.84 -1.83 11.28
N VAL A 38 6.59 -2.77 10.39
CA VAL A 38 7.44 -3.08 9.24
C VAL A 38 6.64 -2.85 7.95
N LEU A 39 7.26 -2.16 7.00
CA LEU A 39 6.69 -1.94 5.67
C LEU A 39 7.21 -2.98 4.68
N VAL A 40 6.32 -3.59 3.94
CA VAL A 40 6.65 -4.41 2.76
C VAL A 40 6.32 -3.58 1.51
N ILE A 41 7.33 -3.25 0.72
CA ILE A 41 7.20 -2.39 -0.45
C ILE A 41 7.64 -3.18 -1.70
N PRO A 42 6.70 -3.52 -2.61
CA PRO A 42 7.07 -4.08 -3.91
C PRO A 42 7.66 -2.99 -4.82
N ALA A 43 8.24 -3.37 -5.94
CA ALA A 43 8.69 -2.43 -6.96
C ALA A 43 7.56 -1.47 -7.37
N CYS A 44 7.70 -0.18 -7.03
CA CYS A 44 6.67 0.85 -7.23
C CYS A 44 7.27 2.24 -7.01
N CYS A 45 6.47 3.31 -7.07
CA CYS A 45 6.94 4.65 -6.74
C CYS A 45 7.62 4.71 -5.37
N ASN A 46 7.08 4.02 -4.37
CA ASN A 46 7.63 4.06 -3.01
C ASN A 46 8.99 3.38 -2.88
N SER A 47 9.34 2.42 -3.73
CA SER A 47 10.69 1.84 -3.75
C SER A 47 11.76 2.82 -4.25
N VAL A 48 11.35 3.85 -5.01
CA VAL A 48 12.23 4.96 -5.43
C VAL A 48 12.23 6.09 -4.41
N ILE A 49 11.04 6.48 -3.94
CA ILE A 49 10.83 7.56 -2.97
C ILE A 49 11.57 7.28 -1.66
N GLN A 50 11.63 6.03 -1.22
CA GLN A 50 12.29 5.66 0.04
C GLN A 50 13.76 6.07 0.11
N GLY A 51 14.41 6.27 -1.05
CA GLY A 51 15.82 6.62 -1.12
C GLY A 51 16.75 5.49 -0.70
N VAL A 52 18.04 5.81 -0.66
CA VAL A 52 19.11 4.91 -0.23
C VAL A 52 19.84 5.53 0.96
N TYR A 53 20.49 4.69 1.76
CA TYR A 53 21.32 5.19 2.88
C TYR A 53 22.35 6.20 2.36
N PRO A 54 22.58 7.34 3.05
CA PRO A 54 21.98 7.76 4.32
C PRO A 54 20.69 8.60 4.19
N TYR A 55 20.10 8.71 2.99
CA TYR A 55 18.95 9.58 2.68
C TYR A 55 17.63 8.83 2.68
N MET A 56 17.49 7.83 3.56
CA MET A 56 16.26 7.05 3.63
C MET A 56 15.09 7.88 4.18
N LEU A 57 13.91 7.67 3.59
CA LEU A 57 12.69 8.36 3.99
C LEU A 57 12.08 7.84 5.29
N HIS A 58 12.09 6.51 5.51
CA HIS A 58 11.33 5.85 6.56
C HIS A 58 12.11 5.75 7.86
N THR A 59 11.42 5.95 8.99
CA THR A 59 11.96 5.71 10.34
C THR A 59 11.64 4.31 10.86
N VAL A 60 10.82 3.54 10.13
CA VAL A 60 10.49 2.15 10.41
C VAL A 60 11.23 1.21 9.45
N PRO A 61 11.46 -0.05 9.82
CA PRO A 61 12.03 -1.04 8.91
C PRO A 61 11.23 -1.19 7.62
N VAL A 62 11.92 -1.26 6.49
CA VAL A 62 11.35 -1.46 5.17
C VAL A 62 11.95 -2.70 4.53
N TYR A 63 11.11 -3.57 4.01
CA TYR A 63 11.50 -4.73 3.23
C TYR A 63 11.04 -4.58 1.78
N ASN A 64 12.00 -4.43 0.87
CA ASN A 64 11.71 -4.36 -0.56
C ASN A 64 11.63 -5.77 -1.15
N ILE A 65 10.62 -6.00 -1.98
CA ILE A 65 10.34 -7.31 -2.55
C ILE A 65 10.03 -7.21 -4.05
N ALA A 66 10.11 -8.32 -4.75
CA ALA A 66 9.72 -8.43 -6.15
C ALA A 66 8.27 -7.96 -6.38
N PHE A 67 8.00 -7.40 -7.55
CA PHE A 67 6.78 -6.69 -7.90
C PHE A 67 5.49 -7.47 -7.59
N ALA A 68 5.48 -8.79 -7.88
CA ALA A 68 4.32 -9.65 -7.68
C ALA A 68 4.19 -10.23 -6.26
N ALA A 69 5.21 -10.09 -5.38
CA ALA A 69 5.36 -10.95 -4.20
C ALA A 69 5.02 -10.26 -2.87
N ALA A 70 4.48 -9.03 -2.89
CA ALA A 70 4.29 -8.24 -1.67
C ALA A 70 3.42 -8.94 -0.62
N ALA A 71 2.28 -9.47 -1.02
CA ALA A 71 1.36 -10.15 -0.10
C ALA A 71 1.93 -11.49 0.39
N ALA A 72 2.62 -12.25 -0.47
CA ALA A 72 3.29 -13.49 -0.05
C ALA A 72 4.41 -13.22 0.96
N CYS A 73 5.17 -12.13 0.78
CA CYS A 73 6.18 -11.70 1.73
C CYS A 73 5.55 -11.28 3.08
N ALA A 74 4.48 -10.49 3.04
CA ALA A 74 3.76 -10.06 4.24
C ALA A 74 3.19 -11.24 5.02
N SER A 75 2.62 -12.21 4.33
CA SER A 75 2.17 -13.50 4.85
C SER A 75 3.27 -14.20 5.68
N GLY A 76 4.42 -14.45 5.05
CA GLY A 76 5.54 -15.12 5.73
C GLY A 76 6.11 -14.29 6.89
N MET A 77 6.14 -12.96 6.74
CA MET A 77 6.62 -12.05 7.78
C MET A 77 5.68 -12.02 8.99
N SER A 78 4.37 -11.94 8.76
CA SER A 78 3.35 -11.99 9.81
C SER A 78 3.46 -13.28 10.62
N GLU A 79 3.55 -14.42 9.95
CA GLU A 79 3.70 -15.72 10.61
C GLU A 79 5.02 -15.86 11.38
N ALA A 80 6.12 -15.36 10.83
CA ALA A 80 7.42 -15.38 11.51
C ALA A 80 7.42 -14.51 12.78
N LEU A 81 6.78 -13.33 12.74
CA LEU A 81 6.63 -12.46 13.90
C LEU A 81 5.72 -13.09 14.96
N ARG A 82 4.62 -13.69 14.54
CA ARG A 82 3.71 -14.43 15.41
C ARG A 82 4.41 -15.59 16.11
N ALA A 83 5.18 -16.38 15.38
CA ALA A 83 5.97 -17.49 15.94
C ALA A 83 7.01 -17.03 16.98
N LYS A 84 7.52 -15.80 16.84
CA LYS A 84 8.45 -15.17 17.81
C LYS A 84 7.74 -14.45 18.97
N GLY A 85 6.41 -14.43 18.99
CA GLY A 85 5.64 -13.69 20.00
C GLY A 85 5.78 -12.16 19.88
N GLN A 86 6.17 -11.65 18.73
CA GLN A 86 6.34 -10.22 18.48
C GLN A 86 5.05 -9.61 17.92
N LYS A 87 4.60 -8.50 18.53
CA LYS A 87 3.42 -7.73 18.10
C LYS A 87 3.82 -6.56 17.21
N THR A 88 4.39 -6.86 16.06
CA THR A 88 4.78 -5.85 15.07
C THR A 88 3.75 -5.80 13.95
N ASN A 89 3.28 -4.60 13.60
CA ASN A 89 2.37 -4.41 12.49
C ASN A 89 3.08 -4.70 11.16
N VAL A 90 2.54 -5.59 10.36
CA VAL A 90 3.00 -5.84 9.00
C VAL A 90 2.08 -5.09 8.04
N ILE A 91 2.63 -4.11 7.32
CA ILE A 91 1.88 -3.28 6.37
C ILE A 91 2.51 -3.41 5.00
N VAL A 92 1.72 -3.86 4.03
CA VAL A 92 2.08 -3.75 2.60
C VAL A 92 1.67 -2.37 2.10
N TYR A 93 2.57 -1.68 1.42
CA TYR A 93 2.26 -0.42 0.76
C TYR A 93 2.62 -0.51 -0.72
N ALA A 94 1.63 -0.79 -1.57
CA ALA A 94 1.81 -1.14 -2.97
C ALA A 94 1.01 -0.21 -3.89
N GLY A 95 1.47 -0.03 -5.12
CA GLY A 95 0.72 0.68 -6.16
C GLY A 95 -0.37 -0.20 -6.78
N ASP A 96 -1.28 0.44 -7.51
CA ASP A 96 -2.39 -0.21 -8.22
C ASP A 96 -1.94 -1.30 -9.20
N GLY A 97 -0.89 -1.08 -9.97
CA GLY A 97 -0.36 -2.10 -10.89
C GLY A 97 0.24 -3.30 -10.17
N GLY A 98 0.95 -3.07 -9.05
CA GLY A 98 1.49 -4.12 -8.20
C GLY A 98 0.41 -4.89 -7.44
N THR A 99 -0.75 -4.29 -7.24
CA THR A 99 -1.89 -4.88 -6.52
C THR A 99 -2.86 -5.58 -7.45
N ALA A 100 -3.44 -4.82 -8.39
CA ALA A 100 -4.54 -5.28 -9.23
C ALA A 100 -4.08 -6.07 -10.47
N ASP A 101 -2.83 -5.92 -10.89
CA ASP A 101 -2.30 -6.60 -12.06
C ASP A 101 -1.42 -7.79 -11.65
N ILE A 102 -0.10 -7.58 -11.54
CA ILE A 102 0.85 -8.67 -11.36
C ILE A 102 0.77 -9.33 -9.97
N GLY A 103 0.39 -8.58 -8.93
CA GLY A 103 0.37 -9.07 -7.55
C GLY A 103 -0.95 -9.66 -7.09
N ILE A 104 -2.00 -9.64 -7.93
CA ILE A 104 -3.34 -10.08 -7.52
C ILE A 104 -3.37 -11.55 -7.08
N GLN A 105 -2.58 -12.41 -7.69
CA GLN A 105 -2.48 -13.82 -7.32
C GLN A 105 -1.94 -14.00 -5.89
N ALA A 106 -0.84 -13.34 -5.58
CA ALA A 106 -0.23 -13.40 -4.25
C ALA A 106 -1.14 -12.77 -3.18
N LEU A 107 -1.82 -11.67 -3.55
CA LEU A 107 -2.78 -11.01 -2.67
C LEU A 107 -3.96 -11.92 -2.37
N SER A 108 -4.64 -12.45 -3.39
CA SER A 108 -5.77 -13.36 -3.22
C SER A 108 -5.41 -14.56 -2.36
N GLY A 109 -4.26 -15.21 -2.61
CA GLY A 109 -3.81 -16.34 -1.81
C GLY A 109 -3.48 -16.00 -0.35
N ALA A 110 -2.95 -14.80 -0.08
CA ALA A 110 -2.67 -14.36 1.29
C ALA A 110 -3.96 -14.01 2.06
N LEU A 111 -4.92 -13.38 1.38
CA LEU A 111 -6.24 -13.09 1.97
C LEU A 111 -7.01 -14.37 2.30
N GLU A 112 -6.95 -15.37 1.41
CA GLU A 112 -7.58 -16.69 1.60
C GLU A 112 -7.02 -17.44 2.82
N ARG A 113 -5.71 -17.35 3.06
CA ARG A 113 -5.07 -17.99 4.22
C ARG A 113 -5.38 -17.33 5.56
N GLY A 114 -5.93 -16.12 5.55
CA GLY A 114 -6.38 -15.42 6.75
C GLY A 114 -5.28 -14.85 7.64
N GLU A 115 -4.09 -14.61 7.09
CA GLU A 115 -2.94 -14.08 7.85
C GLU A 115 -3.13 -12.64 8.29
N ASP A 116 -2.54 -12.28 9.44
CA ASP A 116 -2.75 -10.96 10.05
C ASP A 116 -1.78 -9.90 9.50
N PHE A 117 -2.17 -9.20 8.46
CA PHE A 117 -1.47 -8.04 7.92
C PHE A 117 -2.44 -7.01 7.33
N LEU A 118 -1.98 -5.78 7.16
CA LEU A 118 -2.73 -4.73 6.47
C LEU A 118 -2.13 -4.50 5.09
N TYR A 119 -2.92 -4.70 4.04
CA TYR A 119 -2.54 -4.37 2.68
C TYR A 119 -3.14 -3.03 2.26
N ILE A 120 -2.32 -2.10 1.84
CA ILE A 120 -2.75 -0.77 1.38
C ILE A 120 -2.32 -0.60 -0.07
N CYS A 121 -3.31 -0.43 -0.94
CA CYS A 121 -3.11 -0.05 -2.33
C CYS A 121 -3.23 1.47 -2.47
N TYR A 122 -2.15 2.16 -2.85
CA TYR A 122 -2.30 3.51 -3.35
C TYR A 122 -2.59 3.45 -4.86
N ASP A 123 -3.79 3.89 -5.22
CA ASP A 123 -4.25 3.90 -6.61
C ASP A 123 -3.96 5.27 -7.22
N ASN A 124 -2.91 5.36 -8.03
CA ASN A 124 -2.61 6.52 -8.85
C ASN A 124 -2.98 6.31 -10.33
N GLU A 125 -3.70 5.23 -10.62
CA GLU A 125 -4.32 4.88 -11.89
C GLU A 125 -3.33 4.65 -13.05
N ALA A 126 -2.04 4.40 -12.74
CA ALA A 126 -1.03 4.12 -13.76
C ALA A 126 0.24 3.48 -13.17
N TYR A 127 1.08 2.90 -14.02
CA TYR A 127 2.50 2.67 -13.70
C TYR A 127 3.24 4.01 -13.80
N GLY A 128 3.12 4.85 -12.75
CA GLY A 128 3.58 6.24 -12.79
C GLY A 128 5.10 6.36 -12.90
N ASN A 129 5.82 5.64 -12.04
CA ASN A 129 7.27 5.73 -11.91
C ASN A 129 8.05 5.33 -13.19
N THR A 130 7.52 4.40 -13.97
CA THR A 130 8.19 3.86 -15.16
C THR A 130 7.88 4.67 -16.44
N GLY A 131 7.07 5.72 -16.35
CA GLY A 131 6.77 6.61 -17.48
C GLY A 131 5.30 6.60 -17.89
N MET A 132 4.39 6.50 -16.93
CA MET A 132 2.94 6.65 -17.13
C MET A 132 2.32 5.62 -18.09
N GLN A 133 2.66 4.36 -17.94
CA GLN A 133 1.98 3.28 -18.67
C GLN A 133 0.62 2.98 -18.02
N ARG A 134 -0.30 2.42 -18.82
CA ARG A 134 -1.59 2.00 -18.30
C ARG A 134 -1.46 0.85 -17.30
N SER A 135 -2.21 0.90 -16.22
CA SER A 135 -2.47 -0.22 -15.31
C SER A 135 -3.89 -0.77 -15.49
N GLY A 136 -4.23 -1.81 -14.73
CA GLY A 136 -5.62 -2.28 -14.61
C GLY A 136 -6.56 -1.22 -14.04
N ALA A 137 -6.07 -0.34 -13.17
CA ALA A 137 -6.84 0.74 -12.55
C ALA A 137 -6.97 2.01 -13.42
N THR A 138 -6.26 2.11 -14.52
CA THR A 138 -6.38 3.27 -15.43
C THR A 138 -7.80 3.37 -15.99
N PRO A 139 -8.45 4.56 -15.94
CA PRO A 139 -9.80 4.76 -16.44
C PRO A 139 -9.96 4.48 -17.93
N LEU A 140 -11.19 4.13 -18.33
CA LEU A 140 -11.57 4.05 -19.74
C LEU A 140 -11.35 5.39 -20.43
N GLY A 141 -10.77 5.37 -21.63
CA GLY A 141 -10.48 6.57 -22.42
C GLY A 141 -9.21 7.32 -22.02
N ALA A 142 -8.58 7.01 -20.90
CA ALA A 142 -7.37 7.69 -20.46
C ALA A 142 -6.18 7.46 -21.43
N ILE A 143 -5.49 8.54 -21.74
CA ILE A 143 -4.27 8.52 -22.57
C ILE A 143 -3.07 8.30 -21.66
N THR A 144 -2.27 7.29 -22.00
CA THR A 144 -1.00 6.98 -21.34
C THR A 144 0.07 6.65 -22.39
N THR A 145 1.31 6.45 -21.99
CA THR A 145 2.38 6.08 -22.93
C THR A 145 2.12 4.76 -23.68
N THR A 146 1.32 3.86 -23.10
CA THR A 146 0.93 2.59 -23.73
C THR A 146 -0.50 2.57 -24.26
N THR A 147 -1.23 3.66 -24.11
CA THR A 147 -2.60 3.86 -24.67
C THR A 147 -2.72 5.23 -25.32
N PRO A 148 -1.94 5.55 -26.39
CA PRO A 148 -1.91 6.89 -27.00
C PRO A 148 -3.25 7.31 -27.61
N ASN A 149 -4.12 6.33 -27.96
CA ASN A 149 -5.45 6.57 -28.50
C ASN A 149 -6.56 6.35 -27.45
N GLY A 150 -6.22 6.41 -26.17
CA GLY A 150 -7.12 6.13 -25.06
C GLY A 150 -7.24 4.64 -24.70
N LYS A 151 -7.38 4.34 -23.43
CA LYS A 151 -7.60 2.97 -22.93
C LYS A 151 -8.99 2.47 -23.36
N ARG A 152 -9.05 1.29 -23.98
CA ARG A 152 -10.27 0.70 -24.54
C ARG A 152 -11.01 -0.26 -23.59
N VAL A 153 -10.48 -0.50 -22.42
CA VAL A 153 -11.02 -1.44 -21.43
C VAL A 153 -11.33 -0.67 -20.14
N VAL A 154 -12.48 -0.97 -19.52
CA VAL A 154 -12.83 -0.40 -18.20
C VAL A 154 -11.78 -0.78 -17.16
N LYS A 155 -11.64 0.05 -16.13
CA LYS A 155 -10.75 -0.27 -15.03
C LYS A 155 -11.24 -1.49 -14.24
N LYS A 156 -10.31 -2.24 -13.65
CA LYS A 156 -10.64 -3.31 -12.73
C LYS A 156 -11.35 -2.74 -11.52
N ASP A 157 -12.40 -3.39 -11.09
CA ASP A 157 -13.09 -3.10 -9.83
C ASP A 157 -12.38 -3.86 -8.70
N LEU A 158 -11.30 -3.26 -8.19
CA LEU A 158 -10.48 -3.88 -7.15
C LEU A 158 -11.28 -4.06 -5.86
N ASP A 159 -12.17 -3.12 -5.54
CA ASP A 159 -12.99 -3.18 -4.32
C ASP A 159 -13.87 -4.44 -4.32
N ARG A 160 -14.53 -4.76 -5.44
CA ARG A 160 -15.34 -5.98 -5.57
C ARG A 160 -14.49 -7.26 -5.57
N ILE A 161 -13.30 -7.22 -6.17
CA ILE A 161 -12.39 -8.38 -6.15
C ILE A 161 -11.99 -8.70 -4.70
N ILE A 162 -11.70 -7.68 -3.90
CA ILE A 162 -11.33 -7.84 -2.50
C ILE A 162 -12.54 -8.21 -1.64
N GLU A 163 -13.71 -7.59 -1.88
CA GLU A 163 -14.96 -7.90 -1.19
C GLU A 163 -15.33 -9.38 -1.26
N ALA A 164 -15.05 -10.02 -2.40
CA ALA A 164 -15.28 -11.46 -2.60
C ALA A 164 -14.49 -12.36 -1.64
N HIS A 165 -13.44 -11.85 -0.97
CA HIS A 165 -12.70 -12.56 0.05
C HIS A 165 -13.33 -12.49 1.45
N ASN A 166 -14.40 -11.72 1.65
CA ASN A 166 -15.11 -11.57 2.94
C ASN A 166 -14.17 -11.22 4.09
N LEU A 167 -13.30 -10.24 3.90
CA LEU A 167 -12.32 -9.81 4.89
C LEU A 167 -12.98 -9.25 6.15
N PRO A 168 -12.36 -9.38 7.33
CA PRO A 168 -12.84 -8.76 8.56
C PRO A 168 -12.84 -7.22 8.48
N TYR A 169 -12.01 -6.64 7.61
CA TYR A 169 -11.99 -5.20 7.34
C TYR A 169 -11.55 -4.88 5.92
N GLN A 170 -12.35 -4.07 5.25
CA GLN A 170 -12.03 -3.43 3.97
C GLN A 170 -12.50 -1.99 4.01
N ALA A 171 -11.71 -1.06 3.46
CA ALA A 171 -12.09 0.34 3.38
C ALA A 171 -11.39 1.05 2.23
N THR A 172 -12.05 2.07 1.67
CA THR A 172 -11.45 3.03 0.75
C THR A 172 -11.15 4.34 1.46
N ALA A 173 -10.15 5.07 1.00
CA ALA A 173 -9.79 6.37 1.53
C ALA A 173 -9.24 7.28 0.42
N CYS A 174 -9.27 8.59 0.66
CA CYS A 174 -8.71 9.56 -0.27
C CYS A 174 -7.61 10.37 0.42
N ALA A 175 -6.50 10.60 -0.29
CA ALA A 175 -5.35 11.35 0.22
C ALA A 175 -5.72 12.79 0.67
N SER A 176 -6.80 13.35 0.11
CA SER A 176 -7.30 14.67 0.50
C SER A 176 -7.94 14.70 1.90
N TYR A 177 -8.20 13.53 2.52
CA TYR A 177 -8.81 13.41 3.85
C TYR A 177 -7.88 12.65 4.81
N PRO A 178 -6.75 13.24 5.22
CA PRO A 178 -5.73 12.54 6.00
C PRO A 178 -6.21 12.04 7.36
N ALA A 179 -7.14 12.74 8.01
CA ALA A 179 -7.74 12.29 9.27
C ALA A 179 -8.58 11.02 9.09
N ASP A 180 -9.25 10.86 7.96
CA ASP A 180 -9.99 9.65 7.61
C ASP A 180 -9.04 8.46 7.40
N ILE A 181 -7.93 8.66 6.67
CA ILE A 181 -6.87 7.65 6.51
C ILE A 181 -6.37 7.20 7.88
N TYR A 182 -6.00 8.15 8.74
CA TYR A 182 -5.49 7.85 10.09
C TYR A 182 -6.47 6.99 10.89
N ASN A 183 -7.75 7.37 10.93
CA ASN A 183 -8.77 6.66 11.69
C ASN A 183 -9.05 5.26 11.12
N LYS A 184 -9.10 5.11 9.80
CA LYS A 184 -9.31 3.82 9.13
C LYS A 184 -8.15 2.87 9.37
N VAL A 185 -6.91 3.34 9.28
CA VAL A 185 -5.73 2.53 9.59
C VAL A 185 -5.70 2.11 11.05
N LYS A 186 -5.99 3.02 11.99
CA LYS A 186 -6.11 2.66 13.42
C LYS A 186 -7.16 1.57 13.64
N LYS A 187 -8.32 1.71 13.02
CA LYS A 187 -9.38 0.71 13.09
C LYS A 187 -8.92 -0.63 12.48
N ALA A 188 -8.32 -0.59 11.29
CA ALA A 188 -7.79 -1.79 10.64
C ALA A 188 -6.82 -2.56 11.54
N LEU A 189 -5.85 -1.86 12.14
CA LEU A 189 -4.84 -2.48 13.01
C LEU A 189 -5.38 -3.01 14.35
N SER A 190 -6.60 -2.64 14.74
CA SER A 190 -7.28 -3.20 15.92
C SER A 190 -8.07 -4.47 15.64
N ILE A 191 -8.21 -4.86 14.38
CA ILE A 191 -8.97 -6.03 13.94
C ILE A 191 -8.01 -7.15 13.56
N PRO A 192 -8.10 -8.35 14.10
CA PRO A 192 -7.25 -9.47 13.69
C PRO A 192 -7.61 -10.00 12.30
N GLY A 193 -6.65 -10.64 11.64
CA GLY A 193 -6.80 -11.22 10.32
C GLY A 193 -6.42 -10.27 9.17
N PRO A 194 -6.64 -10.66 7.90
CA PRO A 194 -6.27 -9.87 6.75
C PRO A 194 -7.15 -8.63 6.59
N LYS A 195 -6.54 -7.51 6.23
CA LYS A 195 -7.22 -6.22 6.04
C LYS A 195 -6.73 -5.56 4.74
N PHE A 196 -7.67 -4.90 4.06
CA PHE A 196 -7.37 -4.17 2.82
C PHE A 196 -7.88 -2.73 2.88
#